data_ddfa114a04ded3f44b8d029b37599113
#
_entry.id   ddfa114a04ded3f44b8d029b37599113
#
_cell.length_a   1.000
_cell.length_b   1.000
_cell.length_c   1.000
_cell.angle_alpha   90.00
_cell.angle_beta   90.00
_cell.angle_gamma   90.00
#
_symmetry.space_group_name_H-M   'P 1'
#
loop_
_entity.id
_entity.type
_entity.pdbx_description
1 polymer ?
#
loop_
_entity_poly.entity_id
_entity_poly.type
_entity_poly.pdbx_seq_one_letter_code
_entity_poly.pdbx_strand_id
1 'polypeptide(L)'
;MLSDGATLRQAAHQAHVSLQTALLWKRKMQRIPENAGNTVLSGEVWVDHTYINAPMSVRKGKKRRGLSRHLLQVAAGIDSCGHVLLRLGSWGLAGTGDSRDAFLGHIAPGSCVYHDMGHFGSCFPGCREKAVNSEDPAAHCLLNPVNRLCAQVKRMFAVHMRIHRKNVPLWLNEKAFQREKMGSMGFGGYLSFFYRRIFLSGKTLRRRDVFAL
;
A
#
# COMPACT_ATOMS: atom_id res chain seq x y z
N MET A 1 -10.23 -10.14 11.92
CA MET A 1 -11.59 -9.99 11.30
C MET A 1 -11.57 -9.11 10.04
N LEU A 2 -11.12 -7.86 10.08
CA LEU A 2 -11.00 -7.07 8.83
C LEU A 2 -9.81 -7.49 7.94
N SER A 3 -8.82 -8.17 8.50
CA SER A 3 -7.66 -8.73 7.79
C SER A 3 -8.03 -9.88 6.84
N ASP A 4 -9.14 -10.56 7.07
CA ASP A 4 -9.51 -11.78 6.38
C ASP A 4 -10.55 -11.56 5.26
N GLY A 5 -10.67 -10.33 4.78
CA GLY A 5 -11.60 -9.96 3.73
C GLY A 5 -13.04 -9.74 4.20
N ALA A 6 -13.30 -9.76 5.51
CA ALA A 6 -14.63 -9.46 6.04
C ALA A 6 -15.03 -8.01 5.72
N THR A 7 -16.26 -7.85 5.31
CA THR A 7 -16.83 -6.52 5.07
C THR A 7 -17.03 -5.77 6.41
N LEU A 8 -17.04 -4.45 6.35
CA LEU A 8 -17.29 -3.64 7.55
C LEU A 8 -18.65 -3.95 8.20
N ARG A 9 -19.66 -4.33 7.40
CA ARG A 9 -20.99 -4.73 7.88
C ARG A 9 -20.93 -6.04 8.66
N GLN A 10 -20.19 -7.03 8.17
CA GLN A 10 -19.97 -8.30 8.88
C GLN A 10 -19.22 -8.08 10.20
N ALA A 11 -18.17 -7.24 10.18
CA ALA A 11 -17.43 -6.90 11.39
C ALA A 11 -18.30 -6.16 12.43
N ALA A 12 -19.15 -5.24 11.99
CA ALA A 12 -20.09 -4.53 12.86
C ALA A 12 -21.10 -5.48 13.51
N HIS A 13 -21.65 -6.40 12.73
CA HIS A 13 -22.59 -7.42 13.20
C HIS A 13 -21.94 -8.34 14.24
N GLN A 14 -20.75 -8.86 13.96
CA GLN A 14 -20.01 -9.74 14.88
C GLN A 14 -19.59 -9.05 16.18
N ALA A 15 -19.28 -7.77 16.11
CA ALA A 15 -18.90 -6.97 17.28
C ALA A 15 -20.11 -6.37 18.03
N HIS A 16 -21.34 -6.63 17.58
CA HIS A 16 -22.58 -6.08 18.15
C HIS A 16 -22.56 -4.53 18.26
N VAL A 17 -21.97 -3.85 17.27
CA VAL A 17 -21.91 -2.39 17.22
C VAL A 17 -22.59 -1.85 15.97
N SER A 18 -22.92 -0.55 15.99
CA SER A 18 -23.45 0.11 14.79
C SER A 18 -22.42 0.14 13.66
N LEU A 19 -22.86 0.14 12.40
CA LEU A 19 -21.99 0.28 11.24
C LEU A 19 -21.14 1.56 11.31
N GLN A 20 -21.72 2.65 11.84
CA GLN A 20 -21.02 3.92 12.03
C GLN A 20 -19.90 3.80 13.07
N THR A 21 -20.15 3.10 14.16
CA THR A 21 -19.13 2.80 15.20
C THR A 21 -18.00 1.95 14.61
N ALA A 22 -18.32 0.89 13.88
CA ALA A 22 -17.32 0.05 13.22
C ALA A 22 -16.48 0.84 12.20
N LEU A 23 -17.09 1.74 11.42
CA LEU A 23 -16.38 2.62 10.49
C LEU A 23 -15.43 3.57 11.21
N LEU A 24 -15.87 4.15 12.33
CA LEU A 24 -15.05 5.04 13.15
C LEU A 24 -13.82 4.31 13.70
N TRP A 25 -14.01 3.11 14.24
CA TRP A 25 -12.92 2.27 14.74
C TRP A 25 -11.96 1.88 13.62
N LYS A 26 -12.48 1.46 12.46
CA LYS A 26 -11.65 1.15 11.30
C LYS A 26 -10.76 2.32 10.91
N ARG A 27 -11.31 3.53 10.81
CA ARG A 27 -10.53 4.73 10.47
C ARG A 27 -9.48 5.08 11.51
N LYS A 28 -9.79 4.92 12.80
CA LYS A 28 -8.80 5.06 13.88
C LYS A 28 -7.65 4.08 13.70
N MET A 29 -7.95 2.80 13.43
CA MET A 29 -6.96 1.76 13.20
C MET A 29 -6.09 2.05 11.98
N GLN A 30 -6.66 2.54 10.89
CA GLN A 30 -5.93 2.91 9.66
C GLN A 30 -4.96 4.07 9.86
N ARG A 31 -5.15 4.91 10.86
CA ARG A 31 -4.24 6.03 11.19
C ARG A 31 -3.10 5.65 12.13
N ILE A 32 -3.17 4.50 12.78
CA ILE A 32 -2.10 4.04 13.70
C ILE A 32 -0.76 3.86 12.97
N PRO A 33 -0.71 3.33 11.73
CA PRO A 33 0.53 3.22 10.97
C PRO A 33 0.98 4.52 10.30
N GLU A 34 0.80 5.70 10.91
CA GLU A 34 1.16 6.99 10.29
C GLU A 34 2.62 7.07 9.82
N ASN A 35 3.48 6.17 10.29
CA ASN A 35 4.88 6.09 9.90
C ASN A 35 5.17 5.05 8.79
N ALA A 36 4.17 4.31 8.29
CA ALA A 36 4.40 3.34 7.22
C ALA A 36 4.83 4.01 5.89
N GLY A 37 4.53 5.30 5.71
CA GLY A 37 5.01 6.09 4.58
C GLY A 37 6.48 6.54 4.66
N ASN A 38 7.13 6.34 5.81
CA ASN A 38 8.53 6.74 6.05
C ASN A 38 9.47 5.51 6.14
N THR A 39 9.02 4.35 5.74
CA THR A 39 9.84 3.14 5.68
C THR A 39 10.99 3.36 4.70
N VAL A 40 12.21 3.05 5.14
CA VAL A 40 13.40 3.01 4.29
C VAL A 40 13.71 1.54 4.04
N LEU A 41 13.64 1.16 2.77
CA LEU A 41 13.98 -0.19 2.30
C LEU A 41 15.48 -0.34 2.19
N SER A 42 16.02 -1.54 2.46
CA SER A 42 17.46 -1.77 2.45
C SER A 42 17.85 -3.19 2.01
N GLY A 43 19.09 -3.36 1.57
CA GLY A 43 19.62 -4.65 1.12
C GLY A 43 19.13 -5.00 -0.28
N GLU A 44 18.48 -6.12 -0.47
CA GLU A 44 17.79 -6.46 -1.72
C GLU A 44 16.39 -5.88 -1.69
N VAL A 45 16.09 -5.03 -2.66
CA VAL A 45 14.84 -4.26 -2.76
C VAL A 45 14.19 -4.51 -4.11
N TRP A 46 12.91 -4.80 -4.11
CA TRP A 46 12.10 -4.98 -5.33
C TRP A 46 11.08 -3.86 -5.41
N VAL A 47 11.01 -3.20 -6.56
CA VAL A 47 10.09 -2.08 -6.80
C VAL A 47 9.29 -2.27 -8.07
N ASP A 48 8.05 -1.82 -8.05
CA ASP A 48 7.14 -1.85 -9.20
C ASP A 48 6.03 -0.81 -9.04
N HIS A 49 5.35 -0.49 -10.14
CA HIS A 49 4.12 0.31 -10.15
C HIS A 49 2.91 -0.57 -10.43
N THR A 50 1.93 -0.48 -9.56
CA THR A 50 0.64 -1.13 -9.81
C THR A 50 -0.46 -0.10 -9.98
N TYR A 51 -1.56 -0.51 -10.64
CA TYR A 51 -2.66 0.37 -11.01
C TYR A 51 -3.95 -0.13 -10.40
N ILE A 52 -4.65 0.77 -9.72
CA ILE A 52 -5.96 0.51 -9.13
C ILE A 52 -7.04 1.32 -9.84
N ASN A 53 -8.25 0.77 -9.89
CA ASN A 53 -9.37 1.49 -10.46
C ASN A 53 -9.69 2.74 -9.62
N ALA A 54 -9.87 3.87 -10.30
CA ALA A 54 -10.34 5.09 -9.65
C ALA A 54 -11.71 4.87 -8.99
N PRO A 55 -11.98 5.55 -7.88
CA PRO A 55 -13.33 5.61 -7.33
C PRO A 55 -14.33 6.09 -8.38
N MET A 56 -15.54 5.51 -8.38
CA MET A 56 -16.56 5.76 -9.41
C MET A 56 -16.92 7.24 -9.64
N SER A 57 -16.69 8.10 -8.67
CA SER A 57 -16.97 9.55 -8.78
C SER A 57 -16.16 10.30 -9.84
N VAL A 58 -15.10 9.67 -10.39
CA VAL A 58 -14.20 10.31 -11.38
C VAL A 58 -14.32 9.68 -12.77
N ARG A 59 -15.13 8.63 -12.93
CA ARG A 59 -15.31 7.96 -14.22
C ARG A 59 -16.21 8.78 -15.15
N LYS A 60 -15.67 9.80 -15.80
CA LYS A 60 -16.32 10.45 -16.94
C LYS A 60 -15.70 9.92 -18.23
N GLY A 61 -16.46 9.12 -19.01
CA GLY A 61 -16.08 8.67 -20.35
C GLY A 61 -16.07 7.16 -20.57
N LYS A 62 -15.99 6.74 -21.86
CA LYS A 62 -15.98 5.34 -22.29
C LYS A 62 -14.66 4.68 -21.88
N LYS A 63 -14.76 3.43 -21.37
CA LYS A 63 -13.57 2.58 -21.11
C LYS A 63 -12.81 2.36 -22.42
N ARG A 64 -11.56 2.81 -22.48
CA ARG A 64 -10.63 2.43 -23.55
C ARG A 64 -9.90 1.14 -23.13
N ARG A 65 -9.57 0.27 -24.11
CA ARG A 65 -8.69 -0.89 -23.88
C ARG A 65 -7.29 -0.39 -23.51
N GLY A 66 -6.60 -1.09 -22.60
CA GLY A 66 -5.27 -0.75 -22.14
C GLY A 66 -5.24 0.04 -20.83
N LEU A 67 -4.04 0.45 -20.43
CA LEU A 67 -3.82 1.27 -19.23
C LEU A 67 -4.41 2.65 -19.46
N SER A 68 -5.47 2.95 -18.74
CA SER A 68 -6.26 4.17 -18.88
C SER A 68 -5.69 5.30 -18.03
N ARG A 69 -5.77 6.55 -18.54
CA ARG A 69 -5.50 7.77 -17.75
C ARG A 69 -6.38 7.91 -16.49
N HIS A 70 -7.38 7.05 -16.34
CA HIS A 70 -8.29 7.01 -15.18
C HIS A 70 -7.84 6.01 -14.11
N LEU A 71 -6.72 5.31 -14.32
CA LEU A 71 -6.15 4.45 -13.30
C LEU A 71 -5.32 5.29 -12.34
N LEU A 72 -5.40 4.94 -11.08
CA LEU A 72 -4.62 5.54 -10.03
C LEU A 72 -3.40 4.65 -9.78
N GLN A 73 -2.20 5.21 -9.93
CA GLN A 73 -0.99 4.46 -9.72
C GLN A 73 -0.66 4.32 -8.23
N VAL A 74 -0.06 3.19 -7.88
CA VAL A 74 0.50 2.90 -6.58
C VAL A 74 1.91 2.39 -6.77
N ALA A 75 2.89 3.11 -6.24
CA ALA A 75 4.26 2.65 -6.16
C ALA A 75 4.36 1.63 -5.02
N ALA A 76 4.95 0.48 -5.31
CA ALA A 76 5.12 -0.64 -4.40
C ALA A 76 6.59 -1.00 -4.29
N GLY A 77 7.11 -1.11 -3.06
CA GLY A 77 8.45 -1.58 -2.78
C GLY A 77 8.43 -2.57 -1.61
N ILE A 78 9.31 -3.56 -1.67
CA ILE A 78 9.53 -4.54 -0.60
C ILE A 78 11.00 -4.88 -0.54
N ASP A 79 11.54 -5.06 0.67
CA ASP A 79 12.92 -5.52 0.85
C ASP A 79 13.01 -6.98 1.34
N SER A 80 14.23 -7.52 1.39
CA SER A 80 14.50 -8.88 1.85
C SER A 80 14.16 -9.10 3.33
N CYS A 81 14.07 -8.03 4.14
CA CYS A 81 13.64 -8.08 5.53
C CYS A 81 12.11 -8.07 5.68
N GLY A 82 11.38 -7.85 4.59
CA GLY A 82 9.93 -7.80 4.57
C GLY A 82 9.35 -6.41 4.89
N HIS A 83 10.17 -5.36 4.95
CA HIS A 83 9.65 -3.99 5.02
C HIS A 83 8.94 -3.64 3.71
N VAL A 84 7.87 -2.87 3.81
CA VAL A 84 7.01 -2.56 2.68
C VAL A 84 6.80 -1.05 2.55
N LEU A 85 6.98 -0.55 1.34
CA LEU A 85 6.63 0.81 0.95
C LEU A 85 5.48 0.78 -0.04
N LEU A 86 4.38 1.45 0.28
CA LEU A 86 3.24 1.64 -0.61
C LEU A 86 2.89 3.13 -0.66
N ARG A 87 3.02 3.75 -1.82
CA ARG A 87 2.72 5.16 -1.99
C ARG A 87 1.74 5.41 -3.12
N LEU A 88 0.79 6.30 -2.85
CA LEU A 88 -0.14 6.76 -3.86
C LEU A 88 0.57 7.71 -4.81
N GLY A 89 0.51 7.40 -6.08
CA GLY A 89 1.03 8.23 -7.15
C GLY A 89 -0.04 9.08 -7.84
N SER A 90 0.28 9.52 -9.05
CA SER A 90 -0.58 10.34 -9.91
C SER A 90 -1.63 9.49 -10.66
N TRP A 91 -2.36 10.14 -11.55
CA TRP A 91 -3.30 9.48 -12.45
C TRP A 91 -2.59 9.07 -13.75
N GLY A 92 -2.96 7.91 -14.28
CA GLY A 92 -2.43 7.42 -15.54
C GLY A 92 -1.21 6.53 -15.38
N LEU A 93 -0.39 6.45 -16.42
CA LEU A 93 0.84 5.67 -16.42
C LEU A 93 1.92 6.36 -15.59
N ALA A 94 2.67 5.56 -14.83
CA ALA A 94 3.83 6.05 -14.12
C ALA A 94 4.90 6.52 -15.10
N GLY A 95 5.44 7.71 -14.85
CA GLY A 95 6.64 8.20 -15.51
C GLY A 95 7.85 8.15 -14.58
N THR A 96 9.03 8.49 -15.12
CA THR A 96 10.27 8.53 -14.33
C THR A 96 10.18 9.51 -13.14
N GLY A 97 9.48 10.64 -13.32
CA GLY A 97 9.22 11.59 -12.23
C GLY A 97 8.40 10.97 -11.10
N ASP A 98 7.34 10.25 -11.42
CA ASP A 98 6.49 9.57 -10.43
C ASP A 98 7.29 8.52 -9.64
N SER A 99 8.14 7.75 -10.33
CA SER A 99 9.00 6.76 -9.70
C SER A 99 10.01 7.42 -8.76
N ARG A 100 10.63 8.50 -9.19
CA ARG A 100 11.57 9.29 -8.37
C ARG A 100 10.88 9.84 -7.12
N ASP A 101 9.73 10.47 -7.26
CA ASP A 101 8.98 11.04 -6.13
C ASP A 101 8.51 9.97 -5.14
N ALA A 102 8.23 8.77 -5.65
CA ALA A 102 7.80 7.67 -4.81
C ALA A 102 8.93 7.04 -3.99
N PHE A 103 10.13 6.91 -4.56
CA PHE A 103 11.20 6.11 -3.95
C PHE A 103 12.39 6.92 -3.45
N LEU A 104 12.56 8.19 -3.87
CA LEU A 104 13.66 9.04 -3.41
C LEU A 104 13.62 9.22 -1.89
N GLY A 105 14.73 8.91 -1.22
CA GLY A 105 14.84 8.95 0.23
C GLY A 105 14.19 7.78 0.97
N HIS A 106 13.61 6.82 0.23
CA HIS A 106 12.95 5.62 0.79
C HIS A 106 13.73 4.32 0.52
N ILE A 107 14.89 4.41 -0.12
CA ILE A 107 15.79 3.28 -0.33
C ILE A 107 17.16 3.67 0.20
N ALA A 108 17.73 2.83 1.05
CA ALA A 108 19.04 3.08 1.65
C ALA A 108 20.15 3.00 0.58
N PRO A 109 21.11 3.92 0.59
CA PRO A 109 22.27 3.82 -0.28
C PRO A 109 23.00 2.48 -0.10
N GLY A 110 23.58 1.96 -1.19
CA GLY A 110 24.24 0.65 -1.20
C GLY A 110 23.31 -0.53 -1.43
N SER A 111 21.99 -0.33 -1.43
CA SER A 111 21.00 -1.38 -1.73
C SER A 111 21.12 -1.86 -3.19
N CYS A 112 20.65 -3.10 -3.42
CA CYS A 112 20.48 -3.66 -4.77
C CYS A 112 19.00 -3.61 -5.13
N VAL A 113 18.64 -2.80 -6.13
CA VAL A 113 17.24 -2.54 -6.51
C VAL A 113 16.90 -3.32 -7.77
N TYR A 114 15.91 -4.20 -7.66
CA TYR A 114 15.34 -4.98 -8.77
C TYR A 114 14.06 -4.32 -9.23
N HIS A 115 13.95 -4.06 -10.53
CA HIS A 115 12.73 -3.51 -11.14
C HIS A 115 12.56 -4.05 -12.56
N ASP A 116 11.35 -3.94 -13.11
CA ASP A 116 11.17 -4.17 -14.54
C ASP A 116 11.88 -3.08 -15.36
N MET A 117 12.02 -3.28 -16.65
CA MET A 117 12.68 -2.32 -17.55
C MET A 117 11.87 -1.03 -17.77
N GLY A 118 10.86 -0.76 -16.90
CA GLY A 118 9.98 0.38 -16.98
C GLY A 118 10.62 1.73 -16.62
N HIS A 119 9.83 2.63 -16.06
CA HIS A 119 10.17 4.05 -15.84
C HIS A 119 10.97 4.31 -14.56
N PHE A 120 12.04 3.53 -14.30
CA PHE A 120 12.82 3.65 -13.06
C PHE A 120 14.21 4.29 -13.24
N GLY A 121 14.63 4.60 -14.46
CA GLY A 121 15.97 5.12 -14.73
C GLY A 121 16.39 6.27 -13.82
N SER A 122 17.55 6.13 -13.19
CA SER A 122 18.15 7.13 -12.28
C SER A 122 17.31 7.51 -11.05
N CYS A 123 16.37 6.64 -10.63
CA CYS A 123 15.52 6.91 -9.46
C CYS A 123 16.21 6.56 -8.13
N PHE A 124 17.31 5.80 -8.14
CA PHE A 124 17.93 5.20 -6.96
C PHE A 124 19.39 5.63 -6.77
N PRO A 125 19.64 6.88 -6.36
CA PRO A 125 21.00 7.35 -6.20
C PRO A 125 21.77 6.55 -5.15
N GLY A 126 23.01 6.14 -5.50
CA GLY A 126 23.86 5.36 -4.62
C GLY A 126 23.48 3.88 -4.48
N CYS A 127 22.54 3.39 -5.26
CA CYS A 127 22.13 1.98 -5.30
C CYS A 127 22.68 1.27 -6.53
N ARG A 128 22.72 -0.06 -6.47
CA ARG A 128 22.98 -0.91 -7.64
C ARG A 128 21.63 -1.28 -8.25
N GLU A 129 21.39 -0.85 -9.48
CA GLU A 129 20.15 -1.16 -10.19
C GLU A 129 20.30 -2.44 -11.02
N LYS A 130 19.28 -3.28 -10.98
CA LYS A 130 19.12 -4.48 -11.81
C LYS A 130 17.76 -4.43 -12.50
N ALA A 131 17.77 -3.92 -13.73
CA ALA A 131 16.60 -3.99 -14.59
C ALA A 131 16.39 -5.44 -15.08
N VAL A 132 15.19 -5.95 -14.86
CA VAL A 132 14.78 -7.31 -15.18
C VAL A 132 13.82 -7.27 -16.35
N ASN A 133 14.13 -8.01 -17.43
CA ASN A 133 13.17 -8.14 -18.53
C ASN A 133 12.00 -9.04 -18.09
N SER A 134 10.82 -8.48 -17.96
CA SER A 134 9.61 -9.20 -17.55
C SER A 134 9.13 -10.24 -18.59
N GLU A 135 9.62 -10.18 -19.83
CA GLU A 135 9.31 -11.16 -20.86
C GLU A 135 10.14 -12.46 -20.74
N ASP A 136 11.25 -12.41 -19.99
CA ASP A 136 12.05 -13.61 -19.69
C ASP A 136 11.44 -14.36 -18.50
N PRO A 137 10.99 -15.62 -18.68
CA PRO A 137 10.39 -16.40 -17.60
C PRO A 137 11.31 -16.62 -16.40
N ALA A 138 12.62 -16.74 -16.60
CA ALA A 138 13.59 -16.89 -15.51
C ALA A 138 13.74 -15.57 -14.73
N ALA A 139 13.76 -14.45 -15.43
CA ALA A 139 13.84 -13.13 -14.86
C ALA A 139 12.54 -12.73 -14.14
N HIS A 140 11.38 -13.17 -14.64
CA HIS A 140 10.08 -12.91 -14.00
C HIS A 140 10.02 -13.42 -12.55
N CYS A 141 10.66 -14.54 -12.25
CA CYS A 141 10.73 -15.08 -10.89
C CYS A 141 11.45 -14.15 -9.91
N LEU A 142 12.40 -13.35 -10.37
CA LEU A 142 13.13 -12.39 -9.54
C LEU A 142 12.22 -11.29 -9.01
N LEU A 143 11.18 -10.89 -9.75
CA LEU A 143 10.22 -9.85 -9.35
C LEU A 143 9.04 -10.38 -8.53
N ASN A 144 8.99 -11.70 -8.23
CA ASN A 144 7.89 -12.30 -7.47
C ASN A 144 7.56 -11.60 -6.14
N PRO A 145 8.53 -11.12 -5.33
CA PRO A 145 8.19 -10.44 -4.07
C PRO A 145 7.29 -9.23 -4.28
N VAL A 146 7.65 -8.35 -5.20
CA VAL A 146 6.87 -7.14 -5.49
C VAL A 146 5.60 -7.45 -6.27
N ASN A 147 5.64 -8.42 -7.20
CA ASN A 147 4.45 -8.85 -7.95
C ASN A 147 3.35 -9.39 -7.01
N ARG A 148 3.73 -10.18 -5.99
CA ARG A 148 2.79 -10.64 -4.95
C ARG A 148 2.20 -9.49 -4.15
N LEU A 149 3.01 -8.48 -3.81
CA LEU A 149 2.55 -7.29 -3.11
C LEU A 149 1.56 -6.50 -3.98
N CYS A 150 1.88 -6.27 -5.25
CA CYS A 150 1.01 -5.61 -6.22
C CYS A 150 -0.33 -6.35 -6.38
N ALA A 151 -0.31 -7.68 -6.48
CA ALA A 151 -1.52 -8.50 -6.55
C ALA A 151 -2.38 -8.35 -5.29
N GLN A 152 -1.78 -8.30 -4.10
CA GLN A 152 -2.51 -8.08 -2.84
C GLN A 152 -3.15 -6.69 -2.80
N VAL A 153 -2.45 -5.64 -3.25
CA VAL A 153 -3.00 -4.28 -3.35
C VAL A 153 -4.19 -4.27 -4.32
N LYS A 154 -4.04 -4.83 -5.51
CA LYS A 154 -5.14 -4.92 -6.50
C LYS A 154 -6.36 -5.64 -5.93
N ARG A 155 -6.16 -6.78 -5.25
CA ARG A 155 -7.25 -7.56 -4.62
C ARG A 155 -7.97 -6.75 -3.54
N MET A 156 -7.22 -6.05 -2.67
CA MET A 156 -7.81 -5.19 -1.64
C MET A 156 -8.73 -4.13 -2.25
N PHE A 157 -8.29 -3.44 -3.29
CA PHE A 157 -9.09 -2.41 -3.95
C PHE A 157 -10.21 -2.97 -4.83
N ALA A 158 -10.11 -4.20 -5.32
CA ALA A 158 -11.20 -4.89 -6.03
C ALA A 158 -12.38 -5.20 -5.08
N VAL A 159 -12.09 -5.62 -3.85
CA VAL A 159 -13.13 -5.88 -2.83
C VAL A 159 -13.75 -4.58 -2.32
N HIS A 160 -12.95 -3.52 -2.20
CA HIS A 160 -13.38 -2.25 -1.63
C HIS A 160 -13.59 -1.16 -2.70
N MET A 161 -14.37 -1.44 -3.72
CA MET A 161 -14.53 -0.66 -4.96
C MET A 161 -14.96 0.82 -4.81
N ARG A 162 -15.28 1.31 -3.61
CA ARG A 162 -15.80 2.67 -3.39
C ARG A 162 -14.92 3.52 -2.47
N ILE A 163 -13.62 3.24 -2.42
CA ILE A 163 -12.70 4.03 -1.61
C ILE A 163 -12.48 5.37 -2.31
N HIS A 164 -12.82 6.47 -1.64
CA HIS A 164 -12.50 7.81 -2.14
C HIS A 164 -10.99 8.01 -2.18
N ARG A 165 -10.47 8.70 -3.24
CA ARG A 165 -9.02 8.91 -3.44
C ARG A 165 -8.30 9.41 -2.19
N LYS A 166 -8.87 10.37 -1.48
CA LYS A 166 -8.31 10.92 -0.23
C LYS A 166 -8.06 9.87 0.86
N ASN A 167 -8.79 8.76 0.85
CA ASN A 167 -8.64 7.68 1.82
C ASN A 167 -7.70 6.55 1.33
N VAL A 168 -7.27 6.58 0.06
CA VAL A 168 -6.37 5.55 -0.49
C VAL A 168 -5.07 5.44 0.30
N PRO A 169 -4.39 6.53 0.69
CA PRO A 169 -3.18 6.44 1.51
C PRO A 169 -3.38 5.70 2.82
N LEU A 170 -4.51 5.88 3.50
CA LEU A 170 -4.82 5.16 4.75
C LEU A 170 -4.92 3.65 4.54
N TRP A 171 -5.50 3.23 3.41
CA TRP A 171 -5.61 1.82 3.05
C TRP A 171 -4.26 1.22 2.66
N LEU A 172 -3.42 1.98 1.98
CA LEU A 172 -2.05 1.57 1.64
C LEU A 172 -1.19 1.42 2.90
N ASN A 173 -1.27 2.37 3.83
CA ASN A 173 -0.58 2.30 5.11
C ASN A 173 -1.04 1.10 5.95
N GLU A 174 -2.35 0.85 6.02
CA GLU A 174 -2.89 -0.34 6.68
C GLU A 174 -2.33 -1.61 6.05
N LYS A 175 -2.29 -1.68 4.71
CA LYS A 175 -1.80 -2.86 3.99
C LYS A 175 -0.31 -3.09 4.18
N ALA A 176 0.51 -2.05 4.10
CA ALA A 176 1.94 -2.12 4.36
C ALA A 176 2.20 -2.63 5.79
N PHE A 177 1.56 -2.01 6.77
CA PHE A 177 1.66 -2.39 8.16
C PHE A 177 1.22 -3.84 8.43
N GLN A 178 0.09 -4.28 7.85
CA GLN A 178 -0.36 -5.66 7.95
C GLN A 178 0.70 -6.63 7.40
N ARG A 179 1.27 -6.31 6.24
CA ARG A 179 2.27 -7.16 5.61
C ARG A 179 3.53 -7.29 6.45
N GLU A 180 4.03 -6.19 7.00
CA GLU A 180 5.23 -6.18 7.84
C GLU A 180 5.01 -6.89 9.18
N LYS A 181 3.93 -6.56 9.88
CA LYS A 181 3.74 -6.98 11.28
C LYS A 181 3.08 -8.35 11.42
N MET A 182 2.16 -8.71 10.53
CA MET A 182 1.57 -10.06 10.59
C MET A 182 2.59 -11.15 10.25
N GLY A 183 3.57 -10.86 9.38
CA GLY A 183 4.66 -11.77 9.08
C GLY A 183 5.55 -12.06 10.28
N SER A 184 5.74 -11.07 11.18
CA SER A 184 6.65 -11.18 12.34
C SER A 184 5.98 -11.54 13.65
N MET A 185 4.71 -11.19 13.87
CA MET A 185 4.05 -11.27 15.19
C MET A 185 2.91 -12.29 15.25
N GLY A 186 2.41 -12.76 14.11
CA GLY A 186 1.15 -13.48 14.05
C GLY A 186 -0.07 -12.62 14.45
N PHE A 187 -1.27 -13.21 14.35
CA PHE A 187 -2.52 -12.47 14.56
C PHE A 187 -2.70 -11.95 15.99
N GLY A 188 -2.36 -12.75 17.00
CA GLY A 188 -2.49 -12.36 18.41
C GLY A 188 -1.54 -11.22 18.80
N GLY A 189 -0.30 -11.27 18.33
CA GLY A 189 0.67 -10.19 18.52
C GLY A 189 0.25 -8.89 17.83
N TYR A 190 -0.30 -9.00 16.62
CA TYR A 190 -0.85 -7.88 15.88
C TYR A 190 -1.99 -7.18 16.65
N LEU A 191 -2.97 -7.94 17.18
CA LEU A 191 -4.05 -7.37 17.98
C LEU A 191 -3.53 -6.72 19.28
N SER A 192 -2.58 -7.35 19.98
CA SER A 192 -1.96 -6.80 21.17
C SER A 192 -1.21 -5.49 20.89
N PHE A 193 -0.49 -5.44 19.77
CA PHE A 193 0.18 -4.22 19.33
C PHE A 193 -0.81 -3.08 19.06
N PHE A 194 -1.91 -3.36 18.35
CA PHE A 194 -2.96 -2.37 18.12
C PHE A 194 -3.60 -1.89 19.41
N TYR A 195 -3.94 -2.81 20.30
CA TYR A 195 -4.51 -2.49 21.60
C TYR A 195 -3.62 -1.53 22.39
N ARG A 196 -2.35 -1.88 22.53
CA ARG A 196 -1.36 -1.04 23.22
C ARG A 196 -1.25 0.35 22.59
N ARG A 197 -1.23 0.43 21.25
CA ARG A 197 -1.07 1.70 20.56
C ARG A 197 -2.33 2.58 20.60
N ILE A 198 -3.51 1.99 20.61
CA ILE A 198 -4.78 2.72 20.77
C ILE A 198 -4.93 3.26 22.20
N PHE A 199 -4.65 2.44 23.21
CA PHE A 199 -4.95 2.77 24.59
C PHE A 199 -3.78 3.41 25.37
N LEU A 200 -2.52 3.11 25.00
CA LEU A 200 -1.37 3.63 25.69
C LEU A 200 -0.70 4.84 25.02
N SER A 201 -1.08 5.18 23.80
CA SER A 201 -0.48 6.32 23.08
C SER A 201 -0.89 7.69 23.64
N GLY A 202 -1.84 7.76 24.55
CA GLY A 202 -2.38 9.03 25.07
C GLY A 202 -3.04 9.94 24.03
N LYS A 203 -2.95 9.59 22.76
CA LYS A 203 -3.55 10.34 21.65
C LYS A 203 -5.04 10.00 21.53
N THR A 204 -5.88 10.83 22.11
CA THR A 204 -7.33 10.74 21.90
C THR A 204 -7.67 11.19 20.49
N LEU A 205 -7.84 10.24 19.57
CA LEU A 205 -8.41 10.56 18.24
C LEU A 205 -9.90 10.94 18.42
N ARG A 206 -10.21 12.22 18.36
CA ARG A 206 -11.58 12.70 18.42
C ARG A 206 -12.32 12.39 17.12
N ARG A 207 -13.65 12.33 17.17
CA ARG A 207 -14.50 12.08 15.99
C ARG A 207 -14.18 13.04 14.84
N ARG A 208 -13.96 14.32 15.14
CA ARG A 208 -13.57 15.35 14.17
C ARG A 208 -12.27 15.03 13.43
N ASP A 209 -11.27 14.48 14.12
CA ASP A 209 -9.95 14.16 13.55
C ASP A 209 -10.00 12.98 12.58
N VAL A 210 -11.03 12.14 12.69
CA VAL A 210 -11.27 10.98 11.83
C VAL A 210 -11.94 11.38 10.51
N PHE A 211 -12.67 12.49 10.49
CA PHE A 211 -13.44 12.96 9.33
C PHE A 211 -12.86 14.23 8.67
N ALA A 212 -11.79 14.80 9.22
CA ALA A 212 -11.15 16.05 8.75
C ALA A 212 -10.24 15.89 7.52
N LEU A 213 -10.47 14.86 6.67
CA LEU A 213 -9.74 14.65 5.40
C LEU A 213 -10.66 14.79 4.20
#